data_a0d503b9c1ce12ba98bee2366ffef16e
#
_entry.id   a0d503b9c1ce12ba98bee2366ffef16e
#
_cell.length_a   1.000
_cell.length_b   1.000
_cell.length_c   1.000
_cell.angle_alpha   90.00
_cell.angle_beta   90.00
_cell.angle_gamma   90.00
#
_symmetry.space_group_name_H-M   'P 1'
#
loop_
_entity.id
_entity.type
_entity.pdbx_description
1 polymer ?
#
loop_
_entity_poly.entity_id
_entity_poly.type
_entity_poly.pdbx_seq_one_letter_code
_entity_poly.pdbx_strand_id
1 'polypeptide(L)'
;MSDKKIAIIYGSDTGATENVANLLNEKIGPNKVDLLEVSNISPDDFLRYEIILMGIPTWYIGELQSDWDYFFPKFKEIDFTGKRTAFFGLGDQLGYPDSFVDGIGILAEVVLKNGGEVFGYWSKDGYEFDESLGVAPSGDFYGLVLDDDNQHEMTEERIDKWLEQIKSDLA
;
A
#
# COMPACT_ATOMS: atom_id res chain seq x y z
N MET A 1 10.07 18.47 -13.28
CA MET A 1 8.80 18.02 -12.68
C MET A 1 8.14 16.98 -13.57
N SER A 2 7.62 15.95 -12.97
CA SER A 2 6.91 14.90 -13.70
C SER A 2 5.49 15.34 -14.04
N ASP A 3 5.03 14.99 -15.25
CA ASP A 3 3.65 15.19 -15.68
C ASP A 3 2.79 13.96 -15.44
N LYS A 4 3.35 12.94 -14.79
CA LYS A 4 2.65 11.69 -14.51
C LYS A 4 1.61 11.88 -13.43
N LYS A 5 0.48 11.19 -13.58
CA LYS A 5 -0.65 11.29 -12.65
C LYS A 5 -0.61 10.25 -11.54
N ILE A 6 0.19 9.21 -11.72
CA ILE A 6 0.27 8.05 -10.83
C ILE A 6 1.62 8.04 -10.13
N ALA A 7 1.60 7.86 -8.80
CA ALA A 7 2.80 7.63 -8.02
C ALA A 7 2.69 6.29 -7.29
N ILE A 8 3.82 5.62 -7.13
CA ILE A 8 3.98 4.52 -6.18
C ILE A 8 4.90 5.06 -5.09
N ILE A 9 4.41 5.12 -3.87
CA ILE A 9 5.15 5.64 -2.72
C ILE A 9 5.30 4.51 -1.71
N TYR A 10 6.52 4.16 -1.35
CA TYR A 10 6.77 3.00 -0.48
C TYR A 10 7.83 3.28 0.58
N GLY A 11 7.77 2.50 1.66
CA GLY A 11 8.84 2.39 2.64
C GLY A 11 9.25 0.92 2.75
N SER A 12 10.54 0.66 2.93
CA SER A 12 11.06 -0.70 3.00
C SER A 12 12.30 -0.76 3.87
N ASP A 13 12.37 -1.75 4.77
CA ASP A 13 13.55 -1.99 5.60
C ASP A 13 14.42 -3.11 5.03
N THR A 14 13.79 -4.18 4.54
CA THR A 14 14.50 -5.40 4.08
C THR A 14 14.58 -5.50 2.55
N GLY A 15 13.90 -4.62 1.84
CA GLY A 15 13.84 -4.65 0.37
C GLY A 15 12.65 -5.41 -0.20
N ALA A 16 11.86 -6.10 0.62
CA ALA A 16 10.70 -6.86 0.11
C ALA A 16 9.62 -5.95 -0.47
N THR A 17 9.26 -4.88 0.23
CA THR A 17 8.29 -3.90 -0.26
C THR A 17 8.83 -3.17 -1.49
N GLU A 18 10.11 -2.86 -1.51
CA GLU A 18 10.76 -2.25 -2.67
C GLU A 18 10.67 -3.14 -3.90
N ASN A 19 10.88 -4.46 -3.74
CA ASN A 19 10.74 -5.42 -4.84
C ASN A 19 9.32 -5.41 -5.42
N VAL A 20 8.31 -5.38 -4.56
CA VAL A 20 6.91 -5.31 -5.00
C VAL A 20 6.64 -3.99 -5.72
N ALA A 21 7.13 -2.88 -5.17
CA ALA A 21 6.98 -1.57 -5.79
C ALA A 21 7.61 -1.53 -7.19
N ASN A 22 8.79 -2.13 -7.34
CA ASN A 22 9.45 -2.24 -8.65
C ASN A 22 8.66 -3.09 -9.64
N LEU A 23 8.11 -4.22 -9.19
CA LEU A 23 7.26 -5.08 -10.04
C LEU A 23 5.99 -4.34 -10.50
N LEU A 24 5.34 -3.63 -9.58
CA LEU A 24 4.17 -2.82 -9.92
C LEU A 24 4.51 -1.74 -10.96
N ASN A 25 5.63 -1.07 -10.75
CA ASN A 25 6.09 -0.04 -11.68
C ASN A 25 6.32 -0.61 -13.09
N GLU A 26 7.01 -1.75 -13.19
CA GLU A 26 7.25 -2.41 -14.47
C GLU A 26 5.96 -2.86 -15.15
N LYS A 27 5.05 -3.47 -14.38
CA LYS A 27 3.81 -4.03 -14.93
C LYS A 27 2.79 -2.96 -15.32
N ILE A 28 2.72 -1.86 -14.59
CA ILE A 28 1.85 -0.72 -14.95
C ILE A 28 2.45 0.05 -16.12
N GLY A 29 3.75 0.23 -16.11
CA GLY A 29 4.51 0.92 -17.13
C GLY A 29 5.31 2.09 -16.56
N PRO A 30 6.65 2.03 -16.64
CA PRO A 30 7.52 3.07 -16.05
C PRO A 30 7.28 4.46 -16.63
N ASN A 31 6.70 4.54 -17.83
CA ASN A 31 6.37 5.82 -18.45
C ASN A 31 5.12 6.49 -17.86
N LYS A 32 4.34 5.74 -17.08
CA LYS A 32 3.07 6.21 -16.49
C LYS A 32 3.16 6.52 -15.02
N VAL A 33 4.19 6.03 -14.35
CA VAL A 33 4.29 6.01 -12.89
C VAL A 33 5.60 6.63 -12.43
N ASP A 34 5.54 7.45 -11.38
CA ASP A 34 6.72 7.87 -10.63
C ASP A 34 6.86 6.95 -9.41
N LEU A 35 8.05 6.40 -9.23
CA LEU A 35 8.37 5.50 -8.11
C LEU A 35 9.17 6.27 -7.07
N LEU A 36 8.61 6.43 -5.87
CA LEU A 36 9.16 7.29 -4.82
C LEU A 36 9.28 6.56 -3.49
N GLU A 37 10.38 6.81 -2.78
CA GLU A 37 10.53 6.34 -1.40
C GLU A 37 9.98 7.39 -0.45
N VAL A 38 9.21 6.96 0.55
CA VAL A 38 8.61 7.88 1.52
C VAL A 38 9.67 8.65 2.31
N SER A 39 10.87 8.08 2.48
CA SER A 39 11.98 8.74 3.17
C SER A 39 12.53 9.96 2.42
N ASN A 40 12.24 10.09 1.13
CA ASN A 40 12.80 11.13 0.26
C ASN A 40 11.79 12.16 -0.21
N ILE A 41 10.56 12.15 0.32
CA ILE A 41 9.49 13.02 -0.14
C ILE A 41 8.92 13.89 0.98
N SER A 42 8.15 14.90 0.56
CA SER A 42 7.41 15.79 1.45
C SER A 42 5.91 15.67 1.21
N PRO A 43 5.06 16.23 2.08
CA PRO A 43 3.61 16.24 1.83
C PRO A 43 3.21 16.84 0.50
N ASP A 44 3.94 17.84 0.01
CA ASP A 44 3.65 18.48 -1.28
C ASP A 44 3.79 17.49 -2.44
N ASP A 45 4.64 16.49 -2.32
CA ASP A 45 4.79 15.47 -3.37
C ASP A 45 3.51 14.65 -3.54
N PHE A 46 2.77 14.40 -2.46
CA PHE A 46 1.48 13.71 -2.55
C PHE A 46 0.46 14.52 -3.34
N LEU A 47 0.50 15.84 -3.24
CA LEU A 47 -0.48 16.72 -3.87
C LEU A 47 -0.36 16.77 -5.39
N ARG A 48 0.78 16.37 -5.94
CA ARG A 48 1.03 16.41 -7.38
C ARG A 48 0.35 15.28 -8.16
N TYR A 49 -0.09 14.24 -7.48
CA TYR A 49 -0.63 13.04 -8.13
C TYR A 49 -2.12 12.88 -7.88
N GLU A 50 -2.84 12.37 -8.88
CA GLU A 50 -4.25 12.04 -8.75
C GLU A 50 -4.44 10.65 -8.16
N ILE A 51 -3.54 9.72 -8.51
CA ILE A 51 -3.60 8.32 -8.12
C ILE A 51 -2.31 7.98 -7.38
N ILE A 52 -2.44 7.46 -6.17
CA ILE A 52 -1.28 7.14 -5.32
C ILE A 52 -1.40 5.71 -4.81
N LEU A 53 -0.43 4.88 -5.18
CA LEU A 53 -0.31 3.52 -4.65
C LEU A 53 0.72 3.55 -3.53
N MET A 54 0.32 3.16 -2.33
CA MET A 54 1.18 3.23 -1.16
C MET A 54 1.55 1.84 -0.66
N GLY A 55 2.85 1.59 -0.48
CA GLY A 55 3.38 0.31 -0.06
C GLY A 55 4.01 0.37 1.32
N ILE A 56 3.61 -0.54 2.20
CA ILE A 56 4.08 -0.59 3.58
C ILE A 56 4.13 -2.02 4.11
N PRO A 57 5.29 -2.47 4.66
CA PRO A 57 5.32 -3.72 5.39
C PRO A 57 4.84 -3.52 6.83
N THR A 58 4.27 -4.55 7.42
CA THR A 58 3.92 -4.55 8.84
C THR A 58 4.80 -5.57 9.54
N TRP A 59 5.56 -5.11 10.52
CA TRP A 59 6.45 -5.95 11.31
C TRP A 59 5.99 -6.00 12.77
N TYR A 60 6.37 -7.06 13.45
CA TYR A 60 6.12 -7.24 14.89
C TYR A 60 4.63 -7.08 15.22
N ILE A 61 4.28 -6.33 16.26
CA ILE A 61 2.91 -6.18 16.74
C ILE A 61 2.22 -4.94 16.13
N GLY A 62 2.20 -4.86 14.81
CA GLY A 62 1.47 -3.80 14.11
C GLY A 62 2.15 -2.45 14.09
N GLU A 63 3.48 -2.43 14.23
CA GLU A 63 4.25 -1.19 14.17
C GLU A 63 4.41 -0.73 12.72
N LEU A 64 4.36 0.59 12.49
CA LEU A 64 4.65 1.15 11.19
C LEU A 64 6.13 0.94 10.85
N GLN A 65 6.40 0.67 9.58
CA GLN A 65 7.75 0.64 9.05
C GLN A 65 8.43 2.00 9.35
N SER A 66 9.73 2.00 9.68
CA SER A 66 10.42 3.16 10.23
C SER A 66 10.29 4.45 9.43
N ASP A 67 10.37 4.37 8.09
CA ASP A 67 10.26 5.57 7.24
C ASP A 67 8.84 6.12 7.26
N TRP A 68 7.84 5.25 7.25
CA TRP A 68 6.43 5.64 7.39
C TRP A 68 6.14 6.21 8.77
N ASP A 69 6.71 5.61 9.82
CA ASP A 69 6.55 6.09 11.19
C ASP A 69 7.09 7.51 11.34
N TYR A 70 8.27 7.76 10.78
CA TYR A 70 8.89 9.08 10.77
C TYR A 70 8.02 10.09 9.99
N PHE A 71 7.47 9.69 8.86
CA PHE A 71 6.65 10.56 8.01
C PHE A 71 5.22 10.73 8.53
N PHE A 72 4.74 9.83 9.35
CA PHE A 72 3.33 9.74 9.75
C PHE A 72 2.73 11.03 10.32
N PRO A 73 3.42 11.80 11.18
CA PRO A 73 2.87 13.07 11.67
C PRO A 73 2.54 14.04 10.53
N LYS A 74 3.35 14.06 9.49
CA LYS A 74 3.11 14.87 8.29
C LYS A 74 2.01 14.27 7.41
N PHE A 75 1.99 12.95 7.30
CA PHE A 75 0.99 12.21 6.53
C PHE A 75 -0.43 12.52 7.02
N LYS A 76 -0.63 12.58 8.32
CA LYS A 76 -1.93 12.87 8.93
C LYS A 76 -2.46 14.28 8.60
N GLU A 77 -1.60 15.18 8.17
CA GLU A 77 -1.96 16.56 7.85
C GLU A 77 -2.32 16.75 6.37
N ILE A 78 -2.12 15.73 5.53
CA ILE A 78 -2.36 15.84 4.08
C ILE A 78 -3.87 15.85 3.80
N ASP A 79 -4.31 16.80 2.99
CA ASP A 79 -5.67 16.84 2.44
C ASP A 79 -5.72 15.94 1.20
N PHE A 80 -6.41 14.81 1.31
CA PHE A 80 -6.54 13.85 0.22
C PHE A 80 -7.78 14.06 -0.65
N THR A 81 -8.49 15.17 -0.48
CA THR A 81 -9.67 15.48 -1.30
C THR A 81 -9.33 15.42 -2.78
N GLY A 82 -10.11 14.66 -3.54
CA GLY A 82 -9.89 14.47 -4.97
C GLY A 82 -8.81 13.45 -5.33
N LYS A 83 -8.19 12.84 -4.33
CA LYS A 83 -7.15 11.82 -4.56
C LYS A 83 -7.77 10.43 -4.50
N ARG A 84 -7.32 9.55 -5.40
CA ARG A 84 -7.69 8.14 -5.40
C ARG A 84 -6.45 7.35 -4.99
N THR A 85 -6.59 6.54 -3.96
CA THR A 85 -5.47 5.84 -3.37
C THR A 85 -5.69 4.33 -3.35
N ALA A 86 -4.61 3.58 -3.44
CA ALA A 86 -4.62 2.13 -3.27
C ALA A 86 -3.41 1.74 -2.42
N PHE A 87 -3.49 0.58 -1.79
CA PHE A 87 -2.45 0.15 -0.86
C PHE A 87 -1.96 -1.25 -1.24
N PHE A 88 -0.71 -1.51 -0.95
CA PHE A 88 -0.16 -2.86 -0.97
C PHE A 88 0.71 -3.04 0.26
N GLY A 89 0.59 -4.18 0.89
CA GLY A 89 1.30 -4.43 2.13
C GLY A 89 1.83 -5.84 2.23
N LEU A 90 2.91 -5.98 2.98
CA LEU A 90 3.51 -7.26 3.29
C LEU A 90 3.41 -7.50 4.79
N GLY A 91 3.16 -8.75 5.17
CA GLY A 91 3.09 -9.15 6.55
C GLY A 91 3.37 -10.63 6.69
N ASP A 92 3.40 -11.11 7.94
CA ASP A 92 3.63 -12.50 8.29
C ASP A 92 2.40 -13.00 9.06
N GLN A 93 1.50 -13.70 8.36
CA GLN A 93 0.24 -14.14 8.93
C GLN A 93 0.39 -15.21 10.01
N LEU A 94 1.45 -15.98 9.95
CA LEU A 94 1.71 -17.03 10.94
C LEU A 94 2.51 -16.52 12.13
N GLY A 95 3.49 -15.64 11.91
CA GLY A 95 4.31 -15.06 12.97
C GLY A 95 3.60 -13.97 13.75
N TYR A 96 2.75 -13.19 13.07
CA TYR A 96 2.04 -12.05 13.67
C TYR A 96 0.56 -12.04 13.28
N PRO A 97 -0.20 -13.07 13.72
CA PRO A 97 -1.60 -13.23 13.31
C PRO A 97 -2.57 -12.19 13.89
N ASP A 98 -2.20 -11.50 14.95
CA ASP A 98 -3.08 -10.52 15.62
C ASP A 98 -2.89 -9.09 15.10
N SER A 99 -1.91 -8.88 14.23
CA SER A 99 -1.57 -7.56 13.66
C SER A 99 -1.23 -7.62 12.19
N PHE A 100 -1.76 -8.63 11.50
CA PHE A 100 -1.44 -8.89 10.10
C PHE A 100 -1.79 -7.69 9.21
N VAL A 101 -0.80 -7.16 8.51
CA VAL A 101 -0.87 -6.00 7.62
C VAL A 101 -1.58 -4.76 8.20
N ASP A 102 -1.45 -4.55 9.50
CA ASP A 102 -2.04 -3.39 10.17
C ASP A 102 -1.63 -2.06 9.53
N GLY A 103 -0.42 -1.97 9.00
CA GLY A 103 0.08 -0.75 8.38
C GLY A 103 -0.82 -0.23 7.27
N ILE A 104 -1.40 -1.13 6.46
CA ILE A 104 -2.35 -0.75 5.41
C ILE A 104 -3.55 -0.02 6.02
N GLY A 105 -4.12 -0.58 7.09
CA GLY A 105 -5.29 0.01 7.74
C GLY A 105 -4.99 1.36 8.38
N ILE A 106 -3.83 1.49 8.99
CA ILE A 106 -3.41 2.74 9.62
C ILE A 106 -3.35 3.86 8.58
N LEU A 107 -2.75 3.59 7.42
CA LEU A 107 -2.66 4.59 6.35
C LEU A 107 -4.03 4.84 5.70
N ALA A 108 -4.81 3.80 5.44
CA ALA A 108 -6.11 3.92 4.78
C ALA A 108 -7.08 4.76 5.60
N GLU A 109 -7.10 4.58 6.92
CA GLU A 109 -7.97 5.37 7.79
C GLU A 109 -7.65 6.86 7.72
N VAL A 110 -6.38 7.23 7.65
CA VAL A 110 -5.97 8.63 7.50
C VAL A 110 -6.47 9.20 6.18
N VAL A 111 -6.27 8.48 5.08
CA VAL A 111 -6.71 8.90 3.75
C VAL A 111 -8.21 9.15 3.74
N LEU A 112 -8.99 8.21 4.25
CA LEU A 112 -10.46 8.32 4.28
C LEU A 112 -10.92 9.47 5.17
N LYS A 113 -10.32 9.63 6.33
CA LYS A 113 -10.62 10.74 7.24
C LYS A 113 -10.31 12.09 6.60
N ASN A 114 -9.28 12.15 5.79
CA ASN A 114 -8.82 13.38 5.15
C ASN A 114 -9.41 13.61 3.75
N GLY A 115 -10.50 12.94 3.43
CA GLY A 115 -11.29 13.20 2.23
C GLY A 115 -10.92 12.43 0.98
N GLY A 116 -9.95 11.52 1.07
CA GLY A 116 -9.52 10.71 -0.08
C GLY A 116 -10.42 9.51 -0.33
N GLU A 117 -10.21 8.87 -1.47
CA GLU A 117 -10.88 7.62 -1.85
C GLU A 117 -9.87 6.48 -1.84
N VAL A 118 -10.36 5.28 -1.51
CA VAL A 118 -9.56 4.05 -1.56
C VAL A 118 -10.18 3.12 -2.60
N PHE A 119 -9.35 2.56 -3.46
CA PHE A 119 -9.74 1.53 -4.41
C PHE A 119 -8.78 0.34 -4.30
N GLY A 120 -9.09 -0.75 -4.99
CA GLY A 120 -8.21 -1.92 -4.99
C GLY A 120 -8.34 -2.78 -3.75
N TYR A 121 -9.53 -2.85 -3.17
CA TYR A 121 -9.79 -3.77 -2.06
C TYR A 121 -9.51 -5.21 -2.48
N TRP A 122 -9.03 -6.02 -1.54
CA TRP A 122 -8.56 -7.35 -1.83
C TRP A 122 -9.20 -8.39 -0.89
N SER A 123 -9.63 -9.52 -1.43
CA SER A 123 -10.28 -10.58 -0.65
C SER A 123 -9.37 -11.16 0.42
N LYS A 124 -9.98 -11.53 1.55
CA LYS A 124 -9.29 -12.24 2.64
C LYS A 124 -9.07 -13.74 2.34
N ASP A 125 -9.66 -14.26 1.29
CA ASP A 125 -9.56 -15.67 0.95
C ASP A 125 -8.10 -16.08 0.70
N GLY A 126 -7.69 -17.18 1.32
CA GLY A 126 -6.33 -17.70 1.16
C GLY A 126 -5.35 -17.24 2.24
N TYR A 127 -5.83 -16.50 3.24
CA TYR A 127 -5.01 -16.02 4.36
C TYR A 127 -5.53 -16.59 5.68
N GLU A 128 -4.60 -16.86 6.62
CA GLU A 128 -4.92 -17.31 7.97
C GLU A 128 -4.34 -16.33 8.98
N PHE A 129 -5.20 -15.56 9.64
CA PHE A 129 -4.81 -14.61 10.68
C PHE A 129 -5.99 -14.42 11.64
N ASP A 130 -5.73 -13.85 12.81
CA ASP A 130 -6.76 -13.65 13.82
C ASP A 130 -7.35 -12.24 13.75
N GLU A 131 -6.50 -11.21 13.68
CA GLU A 131 -6.92 -9.81 13.64
C GLU A 131 -6.07 -9.01 12.66
N SER A 132 -6.68 -8.00 12.04
CA SER A 132 -5.99 -7.10 11.15
C SER A 132 -6.70 -5.75 11.05
N LEU A 133 -5.97 -4.67 11.29
CA LEU A 133 -6.46 -3.32 10.99
C LEU A 133 -6.54 -3.08 9.49
N GLY A 134 -5.88 -3.94 8.70
CA GLY A 134 -5.92 -3.87 7.23
C GLY A 134 -7.25 -4.30 6.62
N VAL A 135 -8.15 -4.88 7.42
CA VAL A 135 -9.48 -5.29 6.96
C VAL A 135 -10.46 -4.12 7.11
N ALA A 136 -11.11 -3.77 6.00
CA ALA A 136 -12.09 -2.70 5.97
C ALA A 136 -13.44 -3.15 6.54
N PRO A 137 -14.35 -2.21 6.85
CA PRO A 137 -15.71 -2.58 7.29
C PRO A 137 -16.47 -3.49 6.33
N SER A 138 -16.11 -3.47 5.03
CA SER A 138 -16.69 -4.38 4.03
C SER A 138 -16.31 -5.84 4.21
N GLY A 139 -15.26 -6.11 4.99
CA GLY A 139 -14.73 -7.46 5.18
C GLY A 139 -13.54 -7.81 4.28
N ASP A 140 -13.21 -6.98 3.31
CA ASP A 140 -12.02 -7.15 2.47
C ASP A 140 -10.85 -6.35 3.03
N PHE A 141 -9.63 -6.69 2.64
CA PHE A 141 -8.47 -5.85 2.92
C PHE A 141 -8.59 -4.53 2.16
N TYR A 142 -8.08 -3.46 2.74
CA TYR A 142 -8.00 -2.14 2.08
C TYR A 142 -7.13 -2.14 0.82
N GLY A 143 -6.29 -3.14 0.64
CA GLY A 143 -5.38 -3.21 -0.49
C GLY A 143 -4.81 -4.60 -0.70
N LEU A 144 -3.89 -4.72 -1.64
CA LEU A 144 -3.21 -5.97 -1.94
C LEU A 144 -2.37 -6.43 -0.76
N VAL A 145 -2.57 -7.67 -0.33
CA VAL A 145 -1.84 -8.26 0.79
C VAL A 145 -0.94 -9.38 0.30
N LEU A 146 0.32 -9.30 0.69
CA LEU A 146 1.34 -10.27 0.32
C LEU A 146 2.02 -10.81 1.57
N ASP A 147 2.42 -12.07 1.53
CA ASP A 147 3.10 -12.74 2.63
C ASP A 147 4.27 -13.55 2.07
N ASP A 148 5.41 -12.90 1.91
CA ASP A 148 6.61 -13.54 1.37
C ASP A 148 7.23 -14.56 2.32
N ASP A 149 6.97 -14.45 3.62
CA ASP A 149 7.49 -15.39 4.61
C ASP A 149 6.83 -16.76 4.53
N ASN A 150 5.53 -16.80 4.26
CA ASN A 150 4.74 -18.02 4.28
C ASN A 150 4.19 -18.43 2.91
N GLN A 151 3.96 -17.45 2.01
CA GLN A 151 3.31 -17.67 0.71
C GLN A 151 4.04 -16.96 -0.43
N HIS A 152 5.37 -16.99 -0.38
CA HIS A 152 6.21 -16.31 -1.38
C HIS A 152 5.86 -16.72 -2.82
N GLU A 153 5.55 -18.00 -3.05
CA GLU A 153 5.18 -18.54 -4.38
C GLU A 153 3.91 -17.94 -4.95
N MET A 154 3.08 -17.29 -4.12
CA MET A 154 1.83 -16.68 -4.55
C MET A 154 1.95 -15.17 -4.83
N THR A 155 3.08 -14.57 -4.50
CA THR A 155 3.24 -13.12 -4.54
C THR A 155 3.03 -12.55 -5.94
N GLU A 156 3.70 -13.06 -6.95
CA GLU A 156 3.59 -12.51 -8.31
C GLU A 156 2.20 -12.74 -8.91
N GLU A 157 1.60 -13.89 -8.67
CA GLU A 157 0.24 -14.18 -9.12
C GLU A 157 -0.77 -13.21 -8.50
N ARG A 158 -0.62 -12.92 -7.20
CA ARG A 158 -1.48 -11.96 -6.50
C ARG A 158 -1.32 -10.55 -7.05
N ILE A 159 -0.10 -10.15 -7.35
CA ILE A 159 0.18 -8.85 -7.98
C ILE A 159 -0.54 -8.77 -9.33
N ASP A 160 -0.41 -9.79 -10.16
CA ASP A 160 -1.02 -9.81 -11.49
C ASP A 160 -2.54 -9.74 -11.43
N LYS A 161 -3.15 -10.49 -10.52
CA LYS A 161 -4.61 -10.46 -10.32
C LYS A 161 -5.08 -9.11 -9.84
N TRP A 162 -4.37 -8.51 -8.90
CA TRP A 162 -4.72 -7.20 -8.37
C TRP A 162 -4.63 -6.12 -9.45
N LEU A 163 -3.57 -6.15 -10.27
CA LEU A 163 -3.42 -5.20 -11.36
C LEU A 163 -4.54 -5.34 -12.40
N GLU A 164 -4.96 -6.55 -12.70
CA GLU A 164 -6.11 -6.77 -13.58
C GLU A 164 -7.38 -6.18 -12.97
N GLN A 165 -7.57 -6.37 -11.66
CA GLN A 165 -8.72 -5.83 -10.92
C GLN A 165 -8.77 -4.30 -10.95
N ILE A 166 -7.63 -3.63 -10.82
CA ILE A 166 -7.57 -2.16 -10.74
C ILE A 166 -7.26 -1.47 -12.06
N LYS A 167 -7.17 -2.22 -13.13
CA LYS A 167 -6.75 -1.73 -14.45
C LYS A 167 -7.55 -0.51 -14.91
N SER A 168 -8.87 -0.55 -14.76
CA SER A 168 -9.73 0.56 -15.15
C SER A 168 -9.56 1.79 -14.25
N ASP A 169 -9.18 1.58 -12.99
CA ASP A 169 -8.93 2.67 -12.05
C ASP A 169 -7.66 3.44 -12.39
N LEU A 170 -6.71 2.79 -13.05
CA LEU A 170 -5.43 3.39 -13.44
C LEU A 170 -5.47 4.06 -14.83
N ALA A 171 -6.55 3.87 -15.54
CA ALA A 171 -6.68 4.40 -16.91
C ALA A 171 -6.87 5.91 -16.94
#